data_49266c85a5141b5a7e292b5fbd50aaee
#
_entry.id   49266c85a5141b5a7e292b5fbd50aaee
#
_cell.length_a   1.000
_cell.length_b   1.000
_cell.length_c   1.000
_cell.angle_alpha   90.00
_cell.angle_beta   90.00
_cell.angle_gamma   90.00
#
_symmetry.space_group_name_H-M   'P 1'
#
loop_
_entity.id
_entity.type
_entity.pdbx_description
1 polymer ?
#
loop_
_entity_poly.entity_id
_entity_poly.type
_entity_poly.pdbx_seq_one_letter_code
_entity_poly.pdbx_strand_id
1 'polypeptide(L)'
;MLKSNIGWSTEANNFEAGRASAKKAVVDLVQTKVAFLYTSSDNNVKEVLEGAKEELGTAPIIGCTSSGGIIVPDGYISSENGFVGIMAIGDPDTTVGVAGSSKQKDARETGRLLAKEAMEKAGKTVAPAYFYMVASPAEEEDYLKGIEDVIGRVPFFGGSAADNTVSGDWSIFTNDKVFSDGCAVAFFYTDKPMANVYTGAYHETTNSGVITKIEGKRTLVEIDGVPAMKKYAEWTGKKLKDLAGGNLLSQTILAPLGVKDRLGDLVAIRHPMNGNDDYSMNIGNNLAVNTAVIQMEATVDELIDSTGKALKEAKKNLKQDVGAYLLVHCGGRKLGIGDRIDEVAKQLQKEANGVPFMTIFTFGEYGSKEHGANTCGGLMLSFTAIGKWIGQSTEVDCQNMTQEEDKKRRETSMKNLIGYEWKEASDGNKIEVVNPATSELIDTVPNVTEEDVNKAVEVAEIEQKKWAEVPIHERADKLYKFVDLIEENKERLAQLLTAETGKPIKEARGEIANVRIGVKAFIERAKHLYGESIPAGQEAGQEKT
;
A
#
# COMPACT_ATOMS: atom_id res chain seq x y z
N MET A 1 16.56 -3.06 16.29
CA MET A 1 15.97 -4.13 15.46
C MET A 1 14.53 -4.32 15.85
N LEU A 2 13.62 -4.33 14.88
CA LEU A 2 12.20 -4.58 15.10
C LEU A 2 12.00 -6.05 15.54
N LYS A 3 11.29 -6.21 16.64
CA LYS A 3 10.76 -7.50 17.11
C LYS A 3 9.25 -7.42 17.15
N SER A 4 8.59 -8.50 16.84
CA SER A 4 7.14 -8.64 16.99
C SER A 4 6.81 -9.97 17.61
N ASN A 5 5.70 -10.00 18.32
CA ASN A 5 5.18 -11.25 18.86
C ASN A 5 3.65 -11.24 18.85
N ILE A 6 3.05 -12.42 18.97
CA ILE A 6 1.61 -12.60 18.88
C ILE A 6 1.13 -13.35 20.09
N GLY A 7 0.01 -12.90 20.64
CA GLY A 7 -0.74 -13.64 21.62
C GLY A 7 -2.21 -13.70 21.24
N TRP A 8 -2.86 -14.79 21.61
CA TRP A 8 -4.28 -14.98 21.39
C TRP A 8 -4.92 -15.80 22.49
N SER A 9 -6.24 -15.65 22.65
CA SER A 9 -7.06 -16.38 23.61
C SER A 9 -8.50 -16.54 23.08
N THR A 10 -9.14 -17.60 23.52
CA THR A 10 -10.58 -17.89 23.33
C THR A 10 -11.30 -18.08 24.67
N GLU A 11 -10.74 -17.53 25.73
CA GLU A 11 -11.37 -17.57 27.04
C GLU A 11 -12.70 -16.80 27.05
N ALA A 12 -13.71 -17.38 27.72
CA ALA A 12 -15.05 -16.77 27.78
C ALA A 12 -15.08 -15.47 28.59
N ASN A 13 -14.18 -15.30 29.56
CA ASN A 13 -14.03 -14.05 30.28
C ASN A 13 -13.24 -13.04 29.46
N ASN A 14 -13.88 -11.96 29.03
CA ASN A 14 -13.33 -10.98 28.14
C ASN A 14 -12.08 -10.27 28.69
N PHE A 15 -12.05 -9.96 29.99
CA PHE A 15 -10.90 -9.37 30.64
C PHE A 15 -9.70 -10.33 30.63
N GLU A 16 -9.91 -11.58 31.02
CA GLU A 16 -8.85 -12.61 31.04
C GLU A 16 -8.39 -12.94 29.61
N ALA A 17 -9.29 -12.97 28.62
CA ALA A 17 -8.93 -13.16 27.21
C ALA A 17 -8.01 -12.03 26.71
N GLY A 18 -8.31 -10.79 27.07
CA GLY A 18 -7.46 -9.63 26.76
C GLY A 18 -6.10 -9.72 27.42
N ARG A 19 -6.08 -10.00 28.73
CA ARG A 19 -4.85 -10.13 29.54
C ARG A 19 -3.96 -11.27 29.06
N ALA A 20 -4.53 -12.47 28.86
CA ALA A 20 -3.78 -13.64 28.39
C ALA A 20 -3.17 -13.45 27.01
N SER A 21 -3.92 -12.80 26.10
CA SER A 21 -3.42 -12.45 24.75
C SER A 21 -2.27 -11.44 24.84
N ALA A 22 -2.42 -10.38 25.63
CA ALA A 22 -1.39 -9.36 25.79
C ALA A 22 -0.12 -9.92 26.43
N LYS A 23 -0.27 -10.74 27.49
CA LYS A 23 0.86 -11.40 28.16
C LYS A 23 1.72 -12.23 27.20
N LYS A 24 1.09 -12.97 26.28
CA LYS A 24 1.82 -13.72 25.24
C LYS A 24 2.48 -12.78 24.21
N ALA A 25 1.78 -11.71 23.83
CA ALA A 25 2.25 -10.79 22.81
C ALA A 25 3.46 -9.94 23.23
N VAL A 26 3.66 -9.69 24.53
CA VAL A 26 4.79 -8.87 25.02
C VAL A 26 6.02 -9.69 25.41
N VAL A 27 5.98 -11.01 25.33
CA VAL A 27 7.13 -11.87 25.64
C VAL A 27 8.33 -11.45 24.81
N ASP A 28 9.51 -11.33 25.46
CA ASP A 28 10.79 -10.96 24.84
C ASP A 28 10.83 -9.58 24.16
N LEU A 29 9.82 -8.73 24.33
CA LEU A 29 9.83 -7.34 23.90
C LEU A 29 10.36 -6.44 25.03
N VAL A 30 11.45 -5.71 24.78
CA VAL A 30 11.99 -4.74 25.74
C VAL A 30 11.03 -3.57 25.97
N GLN A 31 10.37 -3.12 24.91
CA GLN A 31 9.38 -2.06 24.93
C GLN A 31 8.41 -2.24 23.76
N THR A 32 7.12 -2.30 24.06
CA THR A 32 6.08 -2.29 23.03
C THR A 32 5.86 -0.86 22.53
N LYS A 33 5.94 -0.65 21.23
CA LYS A 33 5.72 0.63 20.56
C LYS A 33 4.29 0.80 20.06
N VAL A 34 3.65 -0.30 19.71
CA VAL A 34 2.23 -0.38 19.35
C VAL A 34 1.74 -1.81 19.51
N ALA A 35 0.49 -1.97 19.90
CA ALA A 35 -0.22 -3.24 19.92
C ALA A 35 -1.44 -3.14 18.98
N PHE A 36 -1.49 -4.02 18.00
CA PHE A 36 -2.67 -4.23 17.16
C PHE A 36 -3.54 -5.29 17.85
N LEU A 37 -4.73 -4.89 18.27
CA LEU A 37 -5.68 -5.77 18.95
C LEU A 37 -6.89 -6.03 18.08
N TYR A 38 -7.28 -7.28 17.93
CA TYR A 38 -8.46 -7.69 17.19
C TYR A 38 -9.28 -8.68 18.02
N THR A 39 -10.59 -8.54 17.97
CA THR A 39 -11.48 -9.36 18.79
C THR A 39 -12.79 -9.68 18.07
N SER A 40 -13.52 -10.69 18.54
CA SER A 40 -14.87 -10.96 18.07
C SER A 40 -15.80 -9.78 18.38
N SER A 41 -16.79 -9.54 17.52
CA SER A 41 -17.87 -8.59 17.80
C SER A 41 -18.76 -9.03 18.97
N ASP A 42 -18.74 -10.31 19.32
CA ASP A 42 -19.53 -10.85 20.45
C ASP A 42 -18.90 -10.55 21.81
N ASN A 43 -17.63 -10.11 21.83
CA ASN A 43 -16.92 -9.79 23.05
C ASN A 43 -17.25 -8.39 23.58
N ASN A 44 -17.21 -8.22 24.90
CA ASN A 44 -17.20 -6.91 25.53
C ASN A 44 -15.82 -6.25 25.32
N VAL A 45 -15.69 -5.43 24.28
CA VAL A 45 -14.44 -4.80 23.87
C VAL A 45 -13.80 -3.99 24.99
N LYS A 46 -14.57 -3.35 25.88
CA LYS A 46 -14.02 -2.56 26.98
C LYS A 46 -13.29 -3.45 28.00
N GLU A 47 -13.89 -4.59 28.38
CA GLU A 47 -13.25 -5.56 29.27
C GLU A 47 -12.00 -6.17 28.63
N VAL A 48 -12.04 -6.48 27.32
CA VAL A 48 -10.86 -6.95 26.57
C VAL A 48 -9.73 -5.93 26.64
N LEU A 49 -10.02 -4.65 26.42
CA LEU A 49 -9.03 -3.57 26.48
C LEU A 49 -8.48 -3.39 27.91
N GLU A 50 -9.32 -3.46 28.93
CA GLU A 50 -8.89 -3.36 30.33
C GLU A 50 -7.91 -4.48 30.68
N GLY A 51 -8.24 -5.72 30.34
CA GLY A 51 -7.34 -6.86 30.56
C GLY A 51 -6.03 -6.75 29.77
N ALA A 52 -6.10 -6.32 28.50
CA ALA A 52 -4.90 -6.15 27.68
C ALA A 52 -3.95 -5.07 28.22
N LYS A 53 -4.48 -3.98 28.77
CA LYS A 53 -3.69 -2.88 29.35
C LYS A 53 -2.87 -3.30 30.57
N GLU A 54 -3.32 -4.28 31.37
CA GLU A 54 -2.53 -4.76 32.52
C GLU A 54 -1.14 -5.23 32.08
N GLU A 55 -1.02 -5.85 30.92
CA GLU A 55 0.24 -6.39 30.40
C GLU A 55 0.95 -5.43 29.43
N LEU A 56 0.19 -4.63 28.66
CA LEU A 56 0.73 -3.67 27.70
C LEU A 56 1.16 -2.33 28.33
N GLY A 57 0.66 -2.02 29.53
CA GLY A 57 0.97 -0.77 30.24
C GLY A 57 0.54 0.47 29.44
N THR A 58 1.50 1.33 29.16
CA THR A 58 1.27 2.59 28.41
C THR A 58 1.43 2.47 26.91
N ALA A 59 1.68 1.26 26.38
CA ALA A 59 1.84 1.06 24.94
C ALA A 59 0.55 1.44 24.20
N PRO A 60 0.65 2.15 23.07
CA PRO A 60 -0.51 2.47 22.25
C PRO A 60 -1.19 1.21 21.71
N ILE A 61 -2.52 1.15 21.87
CA ILE A 61 -3.37 0.09 21.32
C ILE A 61 -4.22 0.69 20.20
N ILE A 62 -4.34 -0.04 19.10
CA ILE A 62 -5.25 0.25 18.00
C ILE A 62 -5.83 -1.04 17.47
N GLY A 63 -7.11 -1.03 17.10
CA GLY A 63 -7.73 -2.21 16.51
C GLY A 63 -9.21 -2.08 16.24
N CYS A 64 -9.79 -3.21 15.88
CA CYS A 64 -11.22 -3.34 15.60
C CYS A 64 -11.70 -4.79 15.81
N THR A 65 -12.99 -4.96 15.68
CA THR A 65 -13.59 -6.29 15.58
C THR A 65 -13.33 -6.92 14.21
N SER A 66 -13.12 -8.24 14.18
CA SER A 66 -12.84 -9.05 13.00
C SER A 66 -13.93 -10.10 12.79
N SER A 67 -14.38 -10.31 11.56
CA SER A 67 -15.49 -11.23 11.24
C SER A 67 -15.11 -12.69 11.42
N GLY A 68 -15.66 -13.32 12.46
CA GLY A 68 -15.68 -14.76 12.71
C GLY A 68 -14.33 -15.42 13.02
N GLY A 69 -13.23 -14.68 13.21
CA GLY A 69 -11.94 -15.25 13.59
C GLY A 69 -10.73 -14.41 13.20
N ILE A 70 -9.56 -14.97 13.44
CA ILE A 70 -8.24 -14.48 13.03
C ILE A 70 -7.40 -15.66 12.56
N ILE A 71 -6.34 -15.41 11.75
CA ILE A 71 -5.32 -16.44 11.47
C ILE A 71 -3.98 -15.95 12.04
N VAL A 72 -3.34 -16.82 12.78
CA VAL A 72 -2.04 -16.63 13.42
C VAL A 72 -1.11 -17.81 13.11
N PRO A 73 0.16 -17.81 13.52
CA PRO A 73 1.05 -18.95 13.33
C PRO A 73 0.51 -20.31 13.80
N ASP A 74 -0.39 -20.32 14.80
CA ASP A 74 -1.02 -21.54 15.31
C ASP A 74 -2.20 -22.04 14.45
N GLY A 75 -2.68 -21.25 13.48
CA GLY A 75 -3.78 -21.61 12.59
C GLY A 75 -4.93 -20.59 12.57
N TYR A 76 -6.11 -21.04 12.14
CA TYR A 76 -7.34 -20.25 12.21
C TYR A 76 -7.94 -20.37 13.62
N ILE A 77 -8.12 -19.24 14.27
CA ILE A 77 -8.66 -19.13 15.63
C ILE A 77 -10.07 -18.54 15.57
N SER A 78 -11.03 -19.34 15.98
CA SER A 78 -12.44 -18.99 16.12
C SER A 78 -13.05 -19.79 17.26
N SER A 79 -14.03 -19.26 17.97
CA SER A 79 -14.71 -19.94 19.07
C SER A 79 -16.10 -19.36 19.27
N GLU A 80 -17.03 -20.16 19.79
CA GLU A 80 -18.35 -19.69 20.26
C GLU A 80 -18.24 -18.68 21.41
N ASN A 81 -17.16 -18.72 22.17
CA ASN A 81 -16.86 -17.73 23.23
C ASN A 81 -16.20 -16.44 22.68
N GLY A 82 -16.09 -16.30 21.37
CA GLY A 82 -15.30 -15.25 20.75
C GLY A 82 -13.79 -15.54 20.78
N PHE A 83 -13.00 -14.57 20.38
CA PHE A 83 -11.54 -14.62 20.36
C PHE A 83 -10.95 -13.24 20.61
N VAL A 84 -9.73 -13.20 21.08
CA VAL A 84 -8.86 -12.01 21.14
C VAL A 84 -7.51 -12.35 20.55
N GLY A 85 -7.01 -11.51 19.67
CA GLY A 85 -5.66 -11.61 19.11
C GLY A 85 -4.93 -10.28 19.23
N ILE A 86 -3.67 -10.33 19.67
CA ILE A 86 -2.82 -9.15 19.81
C ILE A 86 -1.48 -9.41 19.14
N MET A 87 -1.10 -8.50 18.23
CA MET A 87 0.27 -8.42 17.72
C MET A 87 0.93 -7.19 18.34
N ALA A 88 1.99 -7.41 19.12
CA ALA A 88 2.80 -6.35 19.69
C ALA A 88 4.07 -6.16 18.86
N ILE A 89 4.41 -4.90 18.57
CA ILE A 89 5.64 -4.52 17.89
C ILE A 89 6.51 -3.71 18.83
N GLY A 90 7.76 -4.16 18.99
CA GLY A 90 8.81 -3.47 19.72
C GLY A 90 9.97 -3.11 18.80
N ASP A 91 10.32 -1.84 18.79
CA ASP A 91 11.49 -1.32 18.04
C ASP A 91 11.96 -0.01 18.67
N PRO A 92 13.19 0.04 19.22
CA PRO A 92 13.66 1.21 19.95
C PRO A 92 13.68 2.47 19.08
N ASP A 93 13.89 2.33 17.78
CA ASP A 93 14.09 3.44 16.84
C ASP A 93 12.79 3.93 16.21
N THR A 94 11.67 3.23 16.46
CA THR A 94 10.34 3.61 15.93
C THR A 94 9.56 4.44 16.94
N THR A 95 8.91 5.50 16.45
CA THR A 95 7.91 6.28 17.19
C THR A 95 6.55 6.08 16.54
N VAL A 96 5.52 5.82 17.34
CA VAL A 96 4.15 5.64 16.84
C VAL A 96 3.22 6.63 17.52
N GLY A 97 2.42 7.34 16.73
CA GLY A 97 1.33 8.17 17.22
C GLY A 97 -0.02 7.54 16.88
N VAL A 98 -0.84 7.25 17.88
CA VAL A 98 -2.15 6.62 17.71
C VAL A 98 -3.26 7.60 18.07
N ALA A 99 -4.22 7.82 17.15
CA ALA A 99 -5.40 8.63 17.37
C ALA A 99 -6.65 7.90 16.91
N GLY A 100 -7.78 8.15 17.57
CA GLY A 100 -9.06 7.57 17.20
C GLY A 100 -10.21 8.38 17.77
N SER A 101 -11.29 8.51 16.99
CA SER A 101 -12.53 9.12 17.44
C SER A 101 -13.73 8.67 16.63
N SER A 102 -14.92 8.80 17.24
CA SER A 102 -16.18 8.78 16.49
C SER A 102 -16.17 9.89 15.44
N LYS A 103 -16.96 9.68 14.38
CA LYS A 103 -17.19 10.69 13.36
C LYS A 103 -17.67 12.00 14.00
N GLN A 104 -17.02 13.09 13.64
CA GLN A 104 -17.38 14.43 14.09
C GLN A 104 -18.43 15.03 13.16
N LYS A 105 -18.15 16.16 12.53
CA LYS A 105 -19.04 16.82 11.57
C LYS A 105 -19.26 15.98 10.31
N ASP A 106 -18.18 15.47 9.75
CA ASP A 106 -18.14 14.58 8.61
C ASP A 106 -16.86 13.73 8.65
N ALA A 107 -16.77 12.68 7.82
CA ALA A 107 -15.65 11.75 7.80
C ALA A 107 -14.34 12.42 7.37
N ARG A 108 -14.37 13.35 6.40
CA ARG A 108 -13.17 14.03 5.92
C ARG A 108 -12.58 14.97 6.97
N GLU A 109 -13.42 15.73 7.67
CA GLU A 109 -12.96 16.58 8.77
C GLU A 109 -12.41 15.73 9.93
N THR A 110 -13.07 14.63 10.25
CA THR A 110 -12.58 13.68 11.25
C THR A 110 -11.19 13.15 10.87
N GLY A 111 -10.97 12.79 9.61
CA GLY A 111 -9.67 12.37 9.10
C GLY A 111 -8.57 13.42 9.29
N ARG A 112 -8.87 14.71 9.04
CA ARG A 112 -7.92 15.82 9.27
C ARG A 112 -7.55 15.96 10.75
N LEU A 113 -8.54 15.88 11.64
CA LEU A 113 -8.31 15.98 13.07
C LEU A 113 -7.47 14.81 13.60
N LEU A 114 -7.78 13.59 13.17
CA LEU A 114 -7.03 12.40 13.55
C LEU A 114 -5.57 12.45 13.08
N ALA A 115 -5.32 12.93 11.86
CA ALA A 115 -3.97 13.07 11.36
C ALA A 115 -3.14 14.04 12.23
N LYS A 116 -3.71 15.18 12.59
CA LYS A 116 -3.06 16.15 13.49
C LYS A 116 -2.81 15.58 14.88
N GLU A 117 -3.82 14.92 15.48
CA GLU A 117 -3.71 14.29 16.80
C GLU A 117 -2.64 13.19 16.82
N ALA A 118 -2.58 12.36 15.76
CA ALA A 118 -1.57 11.30 15.66
C ALA A 118 -0.15 11.86 15.53
N MET A 119 0.03 12.94 14.75
CA MET A 119 1.32 13.65 14.66
C MET A 119 1.73 14.23 16.01
N GLU A 120 0.81 14.90 16.71
CA GLU A 120 1.04 15.47 18.04
C GLU A 120 1.44 14.39 19.06
N LYS A 121 0.71 13.28 19.13
CA LYS A 121 1.02 12.14 20.02
C LYS A 121 2.36 11.49 19.72
N ALA A 122 2.81 11.53 18.48
CA ALA A 122 4.16 11.10 18.10
C ALA A 122 5.23 12.16 18.40
N GLY A 123 4.87 13.39 18.78
CA GLY A 123 5.79 14.51 18.93
C GLY A 123 6.43 14.94 17.60
N LYS A 124 5.69 14.82 16.49
CA LYS A 124 6.18 15.09 15.13
C LYS A 124 5.37 16.16 14.43
N THR A 125 6.03 16.92 13.55
CA THR A 125 5.43 17.97 12.71
C THR A 125 5.49 17.64 11.22
N VAL A 126 6.05 16.48 10.86
CA VAL A 126 6.21 15.99 9.48
C VAL A 126 5.34 14.76 9.25
N ALA A 127 5.08 14.44 7.99
CA ALA A 127 4.35 13.23 7.64
C ALA A 127 5.06 11.95 8.12
N PRO A 128 4.33 10.87 8.47
CA PRO A 128 4.90 9.58 8.85
C PRO A 128 5.53 8.88 7.64
N ALA A 129 6.34 7.85 7.89
CA ALA A 129 6.87 6.98 6.85
C ALA A 129 5.76 6.16 6.18
N TYR A 130 4.82 5.66 7.00
CA TYR A 130 3.60 4.96 6.60
C TYR A 130 2.59 4.99 7.75
N PHE A 131 1.34 4.61 7.47
CA PHE A 131 0.33 4.55 8.53
C PHE A 131 -0.63 3.36 8.37
N TYR A 132 -1.15 2.91 9.51
CA TYR A 132 -2.27 1.99 9.59
C TYR A 132 -3.56 2.77 9.82
N MET A 133 -4.64 2.37 9.15
CA MET A 133 -5.97 2.95 9.32
C MET A 133 -7.00 1.86 9.55
N VAL A 134 -7.90 2.07 10.51
CA VAL A 134 -9.12 1.30 10.66
C VAL A 134 -10.31 2.27 10.75
N ALA A 135 -11.36 2.00 10.00
CA ALA A 135 -12.55 2.86 9.95
C ALA A 135 -13.84 2.04 10.00
N SER A 136 -14.94 2.69 10.30
CA SER A 136 -16.27 2.14 10.06
C SER A 136 -16.51 1.98 8.57
N PRO A 137 -17.18 0.91 8.11
CA PRO A 137 -17.62 0.79 6.73
C PRO A 137 -18.48 1.99 6.30
N ALA A 138 -18.49 2.30 5.02
CA ALA A 138 -19.29 3.27 4.28
C ALA A 138 -18.64 4.64 4.00
N GLU A 139 -17.72 5.14 4.81
CA GLU A 139 -17.09 6.46 4.60
C GLU A 139 -15.55 6.42 4.63
N GLU A 140 -14.96 5.24 4.50
CA GLU A 140 -13.51 5.01 4.60
C GLU A 140 -12.69 5.85 3.63
N GLU A 141 -13.18 6.05 2.40
CA GLU A 141 -12.49 6.89 1.41
C GLU A 141 -12.51 8.38 1.80
N ASP A 142 -13.51 8.82 2.54
CA ASP A 142 -13.60 10.22 3.00
C ASP A 142 -12.69 10.46 4.21
N TYR A 143 -12.58 9.51 5.16
CA TYR A 143 -11.57 9.56 6.22
C TYR A 143 -10.16 9.61 5.63
N LEU A 144 -9.85 8.73 4.66
CA LEU A 144 -8.56 8.71 3.98
C LEU A 144 -8.22 10.05 3.33
N LYS A 145 -9.15 10.65 2.57
CA LYS A 145 -8.96 11.98 1.98
C LYS A 145 -8.66 13.05 3.02
N GLY A 146 -9.35 13.00 4.17
CA GLY A 146 -9.10 13.92 5.27
C GLY A 146 -7.70 13.79 5.87
N ILE A 147 -7.21 12.57 6.01
CA ILE A 147 -5.85 12.29 6.45
C ILE A 147 -4.84 12.82 5.41
N GLU A 148 -5.04 12.53 4.13
CA GLU A 148 -4.19 12.98 3.04
C GLU A 148 -4.17 14.51 2.87
N ASP A 149 -5.23 15.23 3.22
CA ASP A 149 -5.26 16.69 3.26
C ASP A 149 -4.20 17.28 4.23
N VAL A 150 -3.77 16.52 5.24
CA VAL A 150 -2.82 16.97 6.26
C VAL A 150 -1.41 16.47 5.99
N ILE A 151 -1.25 15.18 5.67
CA ILE A 151 0.06 14.55 5.55
C ILE A 151 0.50 14.31 4.09
N GLY A 152 -0.35 14.64 3.12
CA GLY A 152 -0.14 14.25 1.73
C GLY A 152 -0.32 12.74 1.55
N ARG A 153 0.09 12.25 0.38
CA ARG A 153 0.04 10.83 0.10
C ARG A 153 1.20 10.11 0.78
N VAL A 154 0.87 9.26 1.72
CA VAL A 154 1.80 8.39 2.46
C VAL A 154 1.34 6.95 2.27
N PRO A 155 2.23 5.97 2.09
CA PRO A 155 1.85 4.56 2.04
C PRO A 155 1.03 4.15 3.26
N PHE A 156 -0.02 3.37 3.05
CA PHE A 156 -0.89 2.94 4.13
C PHE A 156 -1.43 1.53 3.94
N PHE A 157 -1.97 0.99 5.01
CA PHE A 157 -2.62 -0.31 5.04
C PHE A 157 -3.68 -0.33 6.15
N GLY A 158 -4.56 -1.30 6.11
CA GLY A 158 -5.61 -1.45 7.10
C GLY A 158 -6.89 -2.02 6.53
N GLY A 159 -8.00 -1.78 7.22
CA GLY A 159 -9.30 -2.25 6.77
C GLY A 159 -10.45 -1.70 7.59
N SER A 160 -11.68 -1.93 7.13
CA SER A 160 -12.90 -1.59 7.86
C SER A 160 -13.21 -2.59 8.96
N ALA A 161 -13.65 -2.12 10.11
CA ALA A 161 -14.14 -2.99 11.18
C ALA A 161 -15.25 -3.92 10.66
N ALA A 162 -15.33 -5.10 11.23
CA ALA A 162 -16.31 -6.11 10.82
C ALA A 162 -16.95 -6.81 12.02
N ASP A 163 -18.17 -7.26 11.84
CA ASP A 163 -18.89 -8.12 12.77
C ASP A 163 -19.11 -9.54 12.21
N ASN A 164 -19.68 -10.41 13.02
CA ASN A 164 -19.91 -11.81 12.65
C ASN A 164 -21.12 -12.02 11.74
N THR A 165 -22.06 -11.08 11.70
CA THR A 165 -23.40 -11.22 11.10
C THR A 165 -23.74 -10.19 10.05
N VAL A 166 -22.85 -9.21 9.80
CA VAL A 166 -23.08 -8.07 8.90
C VAL A 166 -24.30 -7.22 9.36
N SER A 167 -24.46 -7.09 10.68
CA SER A 167 -25.59 -6.38 11.30
C SER A 167 -25.27 -4.94 11.70
N GLY A 168 -23.98 -4.55 11.68
CA GLY A 168 -23.54 -3.23 12.13
C GLY A 168 -22.97 -3.20 13.55
N ASP A 169 -22.74 -4.38 14.13
CA ASP A 169 -22.28 -4.53 15.53
C ASP A 169 -20.74 -4.52 15.66
N TRP A 170 -20.05 -3.94 14.70
CA TRP A 170 -18.60 -3.77 14.76
C TRP A 170 -18.17 -2.67 15.72
N SER A 171 -16.93 -2.77 16.18
CA SER A 171 -16.29 -1.76 17.01
C SER A 171 -14.89 -1.43 16.50
N ILE A 172 -14.53 -0.15 16.61
CA ILE A 172 -13.18 0.39 16.43
C ILE A 172 -12.72 0.89 17.79
N PHE A 173 -11.44 0.74 18.08
CA PHE A 173 -10.94 1.17 19.37
C PHE A 173 -9.47 1.60 19.36
N THR A 174 -9.15 2.43 20.30
CA THR A 174 -7.81 2.77 20.76
C THR A 174 -7.75 2.57 22.27
N ASN A 175 -6.65 2.93 22.93
CA ASN A 175 -6.45 2.67 24.37
C ASN A 175 -7.69 2.81 25.26
N ASP A 176 -8.41 3.93 25.14
CA ASP A 176 -9.50 4.29 26.05
C ASP A 176 -10.82 4.53 25.36
N LYS A 177 -10.84 4.45 24.02
CA LYS A 177 -12.00 4.80 23.21
C LYS A 177 -12.50 3.58 22.46
N VAL A 178 -13.80 3.34 22.54
CA VAL A 178 -14.52 2.33 21.74
C VAL A 178 -15.69 3.03 21.07
N PHE A 179 -15.81 2.86 19.76
CA PHE A 179 -16.85 3.48 18.95
C PHE A 179 -17.19 2.61 17.73
N SER A 180 -18.39 2.76 17.17
CA SER A 180 -18.88 2.01 16.01
C SER A 180 -18.87 2.81 14.71
N ASP A 181 -18.95 4.15 14.79
CA ASP A 181 -18.89 5.05 13.64
C ASP A 181 -17.72 6.03 13.80
N GLY A 182 -16.69 5.87 13.00
CA GLY A 182 -15.49 6.68 13.10
C GLY A 182 -14.26 6.05 12.48
N CYS A 183 -13.09 6.52 12.91
CA CYS A 183 -11.82 6.09 12.38
C CYS A 183 -10.73 6.13 13.46
N ALA A 184 -9.74 5.24 13.36
CA ALA A 184 -8.51 5.29 14.13
C ALA A 184 -7.30 5.10 13.22
N VAL A 185 -6.18 5.74 13.57
CA VAL A 185 -4.93 5.71 12.82
C VAL A 185 -3.73 5.47 13.73
N ALA A 186 -2.72 4.76 13.21
CA ALA A 186 -1.41 4.67 13.82
C ALA A 186 -0.36 5.16 12.80
N PHE A 187 0.33 6.24 13.12
CA PHE A 187 1.36 6.88 12.30
C PHE A 187 2.73 6.39 12.70
N PHE A 188 3.48 5.82 11.76
CA PHE A 188 4.81 5.26 12.00
C PHE A 188 5.91 6.20 11.53
N TYR A 189 6.74 6.61 12.47
CA TYR A 189 7.97 7.38 12.24
C TYR A 189 9.15 6.46 12.46
N THR A 190 9.65 5.91 11.39
CA THR A 190 10.65 4.85 11.38
C THR A 190 11.44 4.87 10.07
N ASP A 191 12.62 4.32 10.09
CA ASP A 191 13.47 4.06 8.93
C ASP A 191 13.30 2.62 8.39
N LYS A 192 12.54 1.76 9.11
CA LYS A 192 12.23 0.40 8.64
C LYS A 192 11.23 0.47 7.49
N PRO A 193 11.55 -0.11 6.34
CA PRO A 193 10.63 -0.10 5.20
C PRO A 193 9.41 -0.97 5.46
N MET A 194 8.36 -0.64 4.76
CA MET A 194 7.13 -1.40 4.70
C MET A 194 6.82 -1.70 3.24
N ALA A 195 6.38 -2.93 2.97
CA ALA A 195 5.83 -3.30 1.67
C ALA A 195 4.39 -3.78 1.85
N ASN A 196 3.47 -3.11 1.17
CA ASN A 196 2.07 -3.50 1.12
C ASN A 196 1.74 -4.06 -0.26
N VAL A 197 1.07 -5.20 -0.30
CA VAL A 197 0.48 -5.78 -1.51
C VAL A 197 -1.03 -5.66 -1.39
N TYR A 198 -1.61 -4.80 -2.22
CA TYR A 198 -3.05 -4.64 -2.34
C TYR A 198 -3.51 -5.31 -3.62
N THR A 199 -4.19 -6.45 -3.50
CA THR A 199 -4.54 -7.31 -4.63
C THR A 199 -5.85 -8.07 -4.40
N GLY A 200 -6.42 -8.59 -5.50
CA GLY A 200 -7.55 -9.53 -5.47
C GLY A 200 -7.18 -10.85 -6.16
N ALA A 201 -8.11 -11.81 -6.12
CA ALA A 201 -7.99 -13.05 -6.88
C ALA A 201 -8.72 -12.98 -8.22
N TYR A 202 -9.42 -11.88 -8.46
CA TYR A 202 -10.39 -11.77 -9.55
C TYR A 202 -9.73 -11.41 -10.86
N HIS A 203 -10.23 -12.00 -11.93
CA HIS A 203 -9.86 -11.67 -13.32
C HIS A 203 -11.07 -11.10 -14.06
N GLU A 204 -10.78 -10.32 -15.10
CA GLU A 204 -11.80 -9.67 -15.92
C GLU A 204 -12.48 -10.68 -16.84
N THR A 205 -13.80 -10.56 -16.95
CA THR A 205 -14.54 -11.23 -18.03
C THR A 205 -14.64 -10.32 -19.25
N THR A 206 -15.28 -10.79 -20.32
CA THR A 206 -15.59 -9.97 -21.50
C THR A 206 -16.77 -9.02 -21.29
N ASN A 207 -17.49 -9.14 -20.17
CA ASN A 207 -18.65 -8.33 -19.87
C ASN A 207 -18.24 -6.99 -19.23
N SER A 208 -18.43 -5.91 -19.96
CA SER A 208 -18.12 -4.56 -19.50
C SER A 208 -19.18 -3.57 -19.94
N GLY A 209 -19.26 -2.43 -19.27
CA GLY A 209 -20.15 -1.33 -19.58
C GLY A 209 -19.71 -0.05 -18.91
N VAL A 210 -20.52 1.00 -19.03
CA VAL A 210 -20.26 2.32 -18.43
C VAL A 210 -21.31 2.59 -17.36
N ILE A 211 -20.91 3.04 -16.17
CA ILE A 211 -21.82 3.54 -15.14
C ILE A 211 -22.45 4.82 -15.63
N THR A 212 -23.74 4.78 -15.99
CA THR A 212 -24.47 5.94 -16.53
C THR A 212 -25.26 6.68 -15.45
N LYS A 213 -25.63 6.00 -14.36
CA LYS A 213 -26.37 6.63 -13.26
C LYS A 213 -26.03 6.01 -11.92
N ILE A 214 -25.84 6.87 -10.92
CA ILE A 214 -25.70 6.50 -9.51
C ILE A 214 -26.62 7.37 -8.67
N GLU A 215 -26.99 6.89 -7.48
CA GLU A 215 -27.65 7.65 -6.45
C GLU A 215 -26.79 7.70 -5.19
N GLY A 216 -26.58 8.89 -4.65
CA GLY A 216 -25.56 9.08 -3.63
C GLY A 216 -24.16 8.71 -4.13
N LYS A 217 -23.37 8.02 -3.30
CA LYS A 217 -22.01 7.59 -3.65
C LYS A 217 -21.90 6.08 -3.98
N ARG A 218 -22.88 5.28 -3.54
CA ARG A 218 -22.74 3.80 -3.50
C ARG A 218 -23.94 3.05 -4.07
N THR A 219 -24.97 3.71 -4.56
CA THR A 219 -26.09 3.04 -5.24
C THR A 219 -25.89 3.10 -6.75
N LEU A 220 -25.63 1.95 -7.35
CA LEU A 220 -25.50 1.76 -8.79
C LEU A 220 -26.89 1.61 -9.40
N VAL A 221 -27.33 2.61 -10.15
CA VAL A 221 -28.69 2.66 -10.71
C VAL A 221 -28.70 2.11 -12.14
N GLU A 222 -27.75 2.56 -12.99
CA GLU A 222 -27.72 2.14 -14.40
C GLU A 222 -26.30 1.87 -14.91
N ILE A 223 -26.19 0.87 -15.77
CA ILE A 223 -25.02 0.56 -16.60
C ILE A 223 -25.52 0.63 -18.06
N ASP A 224 -24.87 1.43 -18.92
CA ASP A 224 -25.23 1.65 -20.32
C ASP A 224 -26.71 2.06 -20.53
N GLY A 225 -27.30 2.82 -19.59
CA GLY A 225 -28.70 3.21 -19.61
C GLY A 225 -29.70 2.10 -19.26
N VAL A 226 -29.21 0.92 -18.84
CA VAL A 226 -30.03 -0.21 -18.39
C VAL A 226 -29.98 -0.30 -16.86
N PRO A 227 -31.07 -0.62 -16.15
CA PRO A 227 -31.04 -0.84 -14.71
C PRO A 227 -29.93 -1.83 -14.32
N ALA A 228 -29.08 -1.44 -13.36
CA ALA A 228 -27.83 -2.10 -13.07
C ALA A 228 -27.98 -3.61 -12.74
N MET A 229 -29.02 -3.96 -11.96
CA MET A 229 -29.28 -5.36 -11.62
C MET A 229 -29.69 -6.20 -12.84
N LYS A 230 -30.42 -5.60 -13.81
CA LYS A 230 -30.77 -6.29 -15.06
C LYS A 230 -29.53 -6.57 -15.89
N LYS A 231 -28.63 -5.60 -15.99
CA LYS A 231 -27.34 -5.76 -16.68
C LYS A 231 -26.46 -6.80 -16.00
N TYR A 232 -26.39 -6.79 -14.67
CA TYR A 232 -25.66 -7.77 -13.88
C TYR A 232 -26.24 -9.19 -14.03
N ALA A 233 -27.58 -9.33 -14.03
CA ALA A 233 -28.24 -10.60 -14.28
C ALA A 233 -27.95 -11.17 -15.69
N GLU A 234 -27.95 -10.30 -16.71
CA GLU A 234 -27.55 -10.65 -18.08
C GLU A 234 -26.11 -11.19 -18.11
N TRP A 235 -25.16 -10.51 -17.52
CA TRP A 235 -23.75 -10.87 -17.50
C TRP A 235 -23.47 -12.18 -16.77
N THR A 236 -24.13 -12.39 -15.62
CA THR A 236 -23.87 -13.54 -14.76
C THR A 236 -24.77 -14.75 -15.01
N GLY A 237 -25.79 -14.62 -15.88
CA GLY A 237 -26.80 -15.65 -16.10
C GLY A 237 -27.73 -15.91 -14.92
N LYS A 238 -27.70 -15.06 -13.87
CA LYS A 238 -28.54 -15.19 -12.68
C LYS A 238 -29.96 -14.73 -12.97
N LYS A 239 -30.92 -15.30 -12.27
CA LYS A 239 -32.33 -14.89 -12.41
C LYS A 239 -32.56 -13.60 -11.64
N LEU A 240 -33.14 -12.59 -12.30
CA LEU A 240 -33.41 -11.29 -11.73
C LEU A 240 -34.21 -11.34 -10.41
N LYS A 241 -35.18 -12.27 -10.31
CA LYS A 241 -35.98 -12.47 -9.09
C LYS A 241 -35.17 -12.93 -7.88
N ASP A 242 -34.01 -13.56 -8.10
CA ASP A 242 -33.15 -14.04 -7.02
C ASP A 242 -32.18 -12.94 -6.55
N LEU A 243 -32.11 -11.84 -7.29
CA LEU A 243 -31.27 -10.69 -7.00
C LEU A 243 -32.04 -9.51 -6.38
N ALA A 244 -33.32 -9.36 -6.75
CA ALA A 244 -34.13 -8.22 -6.34
C ALA A 244 -34.59 -8.33 -4.87
N GLY A 245 -34.58 -7.20 -4.14
CA GLY A 245 -35.10 -7.10 -2.78
C GLY A 245 -34.33 -7.87 -1.72
N GLY A 246 -33.06 -8.22 -1.97
CA GLY A 246 -32.32 -9.10 -1.08
C GLY A 246 -30.85 -8.83 -0.89
N ASN A 247 -30.28 -9.54 0.09
CA ASN A 247 -28.85 -9.58 0.35
C ASN A 247 -28.13 -10.35 -0.76
N LEU A 248 -27.21 -9.71 -1.45
CA LEU A 248 -26.45 -10.28 -2.57
C LEU A 248 -25.08 -10.81 -2.16
N LEU A 249 -24.64 -10.56 -0.92
CA LEU A 249 -23.27 -10.82 -0.49
C LEU A 249 -22.73 -12.18 -0.93
N SER A 250 -23.40 -13.27 -0.55
CA SER A 250 -22.95 -14.63 -0.88
C SER A 250 -23.05 -14.96 -2.37
N GLN A 251 -23.95 -14.31 -3.09
CA GLN A 251 -24.21 -14.59 -4.51
C GLN A 251 -23.21 -13.90 -5.45
N THR A 252 -22.58 -12.84 -4.99
CA THR A 252 -21.73 -11.96 -5.80
C THR A 252 -20.24 -12.06 -5.46
N ILE A 253 -19.87 -12.83 -4.42
CA ILE A 253 -18.47 -13.01 -4.01
C ILE A 253 -17.59 -13.53 -5.15
N LEU A 254 -18.05 -14.54 -5.90
CA LEU A 254 -17.29 -15.14 -6.99
C LEU A 254 -17.48 -14.45 -8.34
N ALA A 255 -18.42 -13.49 -8.42
CA ALA A 255 -18.72 -12.74 -9.63
C ALA A 255 -18.98 -11.25 -9.31
N PRO A 256 -18.06 -10.55 -8.66
CA PRO A 256 -18.25 -9.13 -8.33
C PRO A 256 -18.13 -8.24 -9.55
N LEU A 257 -18.37 -6.95 -9.35
CA LEU A 257 -18.01 -5.90 -10.29
C LEU A 257 -16.62 -5.36 -9.99
N GLY A 258 -15.97 -4.79 -10.98
CA GLY A 258 -14.70 -4.10 -10.84
C GLY A 258 -14.69 -2.80 -11.63
N VAL A 259 -13.91 -1.83 -11.18
CA VAL A 259 -13.61 -0.59 -11.91
C VAL A 259 -12.10 -0.45 -12.05
N LYS A 260 -11.66 0.00 -13.20
CA LYS A 260 -10.22 0.28 -13.43
C LYS A 260 -9.88 1.66 -12.85
N ASP A 261 -8.71 1.77 -12.25
CA ASP A 261 -8.15 3.07 -11.97
C ASP A 261 -7.81 3.79 -13.30
N ARG A 262 -7.50 5.07 -13.22
CA ARG A 262 -7.19 5.87 -14.42
C ARG A 262 -5.90 5.42 -15.13
N LEU A 263 -5.05 4.66 -14.46
CA LEU A 263 -3.79 4.14 -15.00
C LEU A 263 -3.98 2.73 -15.59
N GLY A 264 -5.13 2.08 -15.32
CA GLY A 264 -5.48 0.77 -15.86
C GLY A 264 -4.81 -0.43 -15.19
N ASP A 265 -3.96 -0.19 -14.19
CA ASP A 265 -3.14 -1.23 -13.55
C ASP A 265 -3.83 -1.92 -12.37
N LEU A 266 -4.83 -1.26 -11.79
CA LEU A 266 -5.60 -1.79 -10.66
C LEU A 266 -7.06 -1.88 -11.01
N VAL A 267 -7.62 -3.08 -10.90
CA VAL A 267 -9.06 -3.28 -10.86
C VAL A 267 -9.50 -3.28 -9.41
N ALA A 268 -10.13 -2.19 -8.99
CA ALA A 268 -10.72 -2.11 -7.66
C ALA A 268 -12.10 -2.78 -7.68
N ILE A 269 -12.26 -3.81 -6.85
CA ILE A 269 -13.52 -4.55 -6.76
C ILE A 269 -14.61 -3.65 -6.19
N ARG A 270 -15.80 -3.78 -6.75
CA ARG A 270 -17.03 -3.12 -6.38
C ARG A 270 -18.08 -4.18 -6.09
N HIS A 271 -18.10 -4.64 -4.85
CA HIS A 271 -18.93 -5.75 -4.42
C HIS A 271 -20.40 -5.34 -4.35
N PRO A 272 -21.33 -5.93 -5.14
CA PRO A 272 -22.76 -5.73 -4.94
C PRO A 272 -23.22 -6.36 -3.61
N MET A 273 -23.77 -5.52 -2.72
CA MET A 273 -24.14 -5.91 -1.36
C MET A 273 -25.63 -6.25 -1.25
N ASN A 274 -26.48 -5.40 -1.81
CA ASN A 274 -27.92 -5.58 -1.80
C ASN A 274 -28.51 -5.22 -3.16
N GLY A 275 -29.58 -5.94 -3.54
CA GLY A 275 -30.43 -5.62 -4.67
C GLY A 275 -31.70 -4.92 -4.21
N ASN A 276 -32.02 -3.78 -4.80
CA ASN A 276 -33.19 -2.99 -4.46
C ASN A 276 -34.39 -3.36 -5.37
N ASP A 277 -35.61 -3.03 -4.95
CA ASP A 277 -36.85 -3.34 -5.70
C ASP A 277 -36.94 -2.58 -7.05
N ASP A 278 -36.26 -1.44 -7.16
CA ASP A 278 -36.16 -0.64 -8.39
C ASP A 278 -35.08 -1.14 -9.37
N TYR A 279 -34.47 -2.30 -9.09
CA TYR A 279 -33.36 -2.91 -9.82
C TYR A 279 -32.05 -2.12 -9.78
N SER A 280 -31.87 -1.20 -8.85
CA SER A 280 -30.56 -0.67 -8.48
C SER A 280 -29.83 -1.63 -7.53
N MET A 281 -28.52 -1.44 -7.33
CA MET A 281 -27.71 -2.26 -6.42
C MET A 281 -26.89 -1.36 -5.49
N ASN A 282 -26.88 -1.68 -4.20
CA ASN A 282 -25.97 -1.07 -3.26
C ASN A 282 -24.60 -1.74 -3.34
N ILE A 283 -23.55 -0.93 -3.48
CA ILE A 283 -22.17 -1.36 -3.68
C ILE A 283 -21.33 -1.01 -2.46
N GLY A 284 -20.41 -1.88 -2.09
CA GLY A 284 -19.56 -1.71 -0.89
C GLY A 284 -18.65 -0.48 -0.87
N ASN A 285 -18.37 0.14 -2.03
CA ASN A 285 -17.44 1.28 -2.14
C ASN A 285 -18.01 2.37 -3.08
N ASN A 286 -17.37 3.55 -3.03
CA ASN A 286 -17.78 4.69 -3.83
C ASN A 286 -17.69 4.43 -5.34
N LEU A 287 -18.66 4.98 -6.07
CA LEU A 287 -18.81 4.91 -7.52
C LEU A 287 -18.70 6.30 -8.13
N ALA A 288 -18.43 6.36 -9.43
CA ALA A 288 -18.52 7.57 -10.22
C ALA A 288 -19.20 7.27 -11.57
N VAL A 289 -20.03 8.20 -12.04
CA VAL A 289 -20.57 8.13 -13.40
C VAL A 289 -19.46 8.27 -14.44
N ASN A 290 -19.69 7.78 -15.65
CA ASN A 290 -18.72 7.73 -16.75
C ASN A 290 -17.46 6.90 -16.42
N THR A 291 -17.59 5.94 -15.51
CA THR A 291 -16.53 4.98 -15.19
C THR A 291 -16.85 3.64 -15.85
N ALA A 292 -15.83 3.02 -16.46
CA ALA A 292 -15.96 1.66 -16.98
C ALA A 292 -16.12 0.68 -15.81
N VAL A 293 -17.13 -0.17 -15.88
CA VAL A 293 -17.40 -1.26 -14.94
C VAL A 293 -17.31 -2.58 -15.69
N ILE A 294 -16.67 -3.56 -15.05
CA ILE A 294 -16.38 -4.88 -15.64
C ILE A 294 -16.93 -5.93 -14.68
N GLN A 295 -17.54 -6.98 -15.22
CA GLN A 295 -17.80 -8.16 -14.43
C GLN A 295 -16.49 -8.90 -14.17
N MET A 296 -16.25 -9.20 -12.92
CA MET A 296 -15.08 -9.97 -12.48
C MET A 296 -15.51 -11.39 -12.10
N GLU A 297 -14.57 -12.32 -12.12
CA GLU A 297 -14.82 -13.68 -11.65
C GLU A 297 -13.61 -14.26 -10.93
N ALA A 298 -13.84 -15.19 -10.02
CA ALA A 298 -12.84 -16.02 -9.38
C ALA A 298 -13.45 -17.33 -8.91
N THR A 299 -12.63 -18.37 -8.80
CA THR A 299 -12.96 -19.63 -8.13
C THR A 299 -12.55 -19.59 -6.66
N VAL A 300 -13.08 -20.51 -5.86
CA VAL A 300 -12.67 -20.66 -4.44
C VAL A 300 -11.18 -21.00 -4.34
N ASP A 301 -10.65 -21.82 -5.25
CA ASP A 301 -9.22 -22.14 -5.28
C ASP A 301 -8.37 -20.90 -5.53
N GLU A 302 -8.77 -20.02 -6.43
CA GLU A 302 -8.07 -18.75 -6.68
C GLU A 302 -8.16 -17.80 -5.48
N LEU A 303 -9.30 -17.77 -4.77
CA LEU A 303 -9.40 -17.02 -3.51
C LEU A 303 -8.39 -17.52 -2.47
N ILE A 304 -8.22 -18.83 -2.33
CA ILE A 304 -7.28 -19.45 -1.41
C ILE A 304 -5.84 -19.17 -1.86
N ASP A 305 -5.51 -19.51 -3.10
CA ASP A 305 -4.15 -19.43 -3.66
C ASP A 305 -3.59 -18.01 -3.69
N SER A 306 -4.44 -17.02 -3.90
CA SER A 306 -4.02 -15.61 -3.92
C SER A 306 -3.44 -15.14 -2.58
N THR A 307 -3.81 -15.76 -1.45
CA THR A 307 -3.30 -15.38 -0.12
C THR A 307 -1.81 -15.71 0.02
N GLY A 308 -1.41 -16.92 -0.34
CA GLY A 308 0.01 -17.30 -0.35
C GLY A 308 0.82 -16.46 -1.35
N LYS A 309 0.27 -16.21 -2.54
CA LYS A 309 0.90 -15.37 -3.56
C LYS A 309 1.11 -13.94 -3.07
N ALA A 310 0.10 -13.32 -2.46
CA ALA A 310 0.19 -11.95 -1.92
C ALA A 310 1.24 -11.84 -0.81
N LEU A 311 1.31 -12.81 0.11
CA LEU A 311 2.30 -12.82 1.17
C LEU A 311 3.73 -12.95 0.63
N LYS A 312 3.93 -13.86 -0.32
CA LYS A 312 5.22 -14.04 -1.00
C LYS A 312 5.65 -12.78 -1.75
N GLU A 313 4.70 -12.10 -2.39
CA GLU A 313 4.96 -10.84 -3.08
C GLU A 313 5.32 -9.71 -2.10
N ALA A 314 4.59 -9.57 -0.98
CA ALA A 314 4.91 -8.59 0.06
C ALA A 314 6.33 -8.79 0.62
N LYS A 315 6.73 -10.04 0.88
CA LYS A 315 8.09 -10.39 1.28
C LYS A 315 9.12 -10.01 0.22
N LYS A 316 8.84 -10.31 -1.05
CA LYS A 316 9.74 -9.98 -2.18
C LYS A 316 9.91 -8.46 -2.33
N ASN A 317 8.80 -7.70 -2.24
CA ASN A 317 8.79 -6.26 -2.42
C ASN A 317 9.52 -5.52 -1.28
N LEU A 318 9.55 -6.10 -0.08
CA LEU A 318 10.28 -5.53 1.05
C LEU A 318 11.82 -5.53 0.84
N LYS A 319 12.36 -6.45 0.05
CA LYS A 319 13.79 -6.58 -0.31
C LYS A 319 14.75 -6.76 0.88
N GLN A 320 14.23 -7.19 2.03
CA GLN A 320 15.02 -7.45 3.24
C GLN A 320 14.30 -8.43 4.19
N ASP A 321 14.91 -8.72 5.34
CA ASP A 321 14.30 -9.57 6.36
C ASP A 321 13.03 -8.95 6.93
N VAL A 322 11.98 -9.76 7.01
CA VAL A 322 10.69 -9.35 7.56
C VAL A 322 10.70 -9.53 9.08
N GLY A 323 10.25 -8.51 9.79
CA GLY A 323 10.08 -8.54 11.24
C GLY A 323 8.65 -8.89 11.67
N ALA A 324 7.65 -8.54 10.87
CA ALA A 324 6.24 -8.81 11.13
C ALA A 324 5.42 -8.78 9.84
N TYR A 325 4.31 -9.54 9.82
CA TYR A 325 3.27 -9.38 8.81
C TYR A 325 1.94 -9.02 9.47
N LEU A 326 1.31 -7.94 9.01
CA LEU A 326 -0.08 -7.62 9.32
C LEU A 326 -0.92 -7.79 8.04
N LEU A 327 -1.86 -8.72 8.08
CA LEU A 327 -2.54 -9.24 6.90
C LEU A 327 -4.04 -8.96 7.03
N VAL A 328 -4.56 -8.12 6.16
CA VAL A 328 -5.98 -7.77 6.12
C VAL A 328 -6.63 -8.55 4.98
N HIS A 329 -7.57 -9.40 5.33
CA HIS A 329 -8.31 -10.27 4.43
C HIS A 329 -9.80 -9.91 4.46
N CYS A 330 -10.46 -9.91 3.32
CA CYS A 330 -11.88 -9.61 3.28
C CYS A 330 -12.74 -10.69 3.96
N GLY A 331 -13.67 -10.27 4.81
CA GLY A 331 -14.70 -11.14 5.41
C GLY A 331 -15.61 -11.78 4.36
N GLY A 332 -15.92 -11.05 3.28
CA GLY A 332 -16.67 -11.62 2.14
C GLY A 332 -15.91 -12.75 1.45
N ARG A 333 -14.60 -12.61 1.24
CA ARG A 333 -13.76 -13.70 0.68
C ARG A 333 -13.73 -14.91 1.62
N LYS A 334 -13.60 -14.68 2.95
CA LYS A 334 -13.71 -15.74 3.96
C LYS A 334 -15.04 -16.49 3.85
N LEU A 335 -16.15 -15.75 3.70
CA LEU A 335 -17.47 -16.35 3.48
C LEU A 335 -17.51 -17.22 2.22
N GLY A 336 -16.90 -16.77 1.12
CA GLY A 336 -16.79 -17.53 -0.12
C GLY A 336 -15.90 -18.77 -0.03
N ILE A 337 -14.84 -18.71 0.79
CA ILE A 337 -13.94 -19.84 1.04
C ILE A 337 -14.60 -20.88 1.95
N GLY A 338 -15.44 -20.43 2.90
CA GLY A 338 -16.20 -21.31 3.78
C GLY A 338 -15.32 -22.21 4.65
N ASP A 339 -15.68 -23.48 4.75
CA ASP A 339 -15.01 -24.47 5.60
C ASP A 339 -13.56 -24.76 5.21
N ARG A 340 -13.11 -24.26 4.05
CA ARG A 340 -11.72 -24.42 3.58
C ARG A 340 -10.76 -23.35 4.11
N ILE A 341 -11.16 -22.54 5.06
CA ILE A 341 -10.33 -21.45 5.61
C ILE A 341 -9.00 -21.94 6.20
N ASP A 342 -8.92 -23.16 6.67
CA ASP A 342 -7.68 -23.78 7.15
C ASP A 342 -6.63 -23.97 6.03
N GLU A 343 -7.03 -24.02 4.78
CA GLU A 343 -6.09 -24.07 3.66
C GLU A 343 -5.37 -22.73 3.51
N VAL A 344 -6.07 -21.60 3.73
CA VAL A 344 -5.48 -20.27 3.80
C VAL A 344 -4.47 -20.19 4.94
N ALA A 345 -4.84 -20.68 6.14
CA ALA A 345 -3.94 -20.69 7.29
C ALA A 345 -2.64 -21.45 7.01
N LYS A 346 -2.75 -22.63 6.41
CA LYS A 346 -1.59 -23.47 6.02
C LYS A 346 -0.69 -22.77 4.99
N GLN A 347 -1.27 -22.09 3.99
CA GLN A 347 -0.49 -21.33 3.00
C GLN A 347 0.26 -20.18 3.65
N LEU A 348 -0.40 -19.41 4.53
CA LEU A 348 0.22 -18.30 5.24
C LEU A 348 1.34 -18.76 6.17
N GLN A 349 1.13 -19.84 6.93
CA GLN A 349 2.17 -20.45 7.77
C GLN A 349 3.41 -20.84 6.96
N LYS A 350 3.20 -21.48 5.81
CA LYS A 350 4.27 -21.89 4.90
C LYS A 350 5.08 -20.70 4.38
N GLU A 351 4.40 -19.67 3.88
CA GLU A 351 5.06 -18.51 3.25
C GLU A 351 5.68 -17.56 4.29
N ALA A 352 5.08 -17.43 5.49
CA ALA A 352 5.63 -16.63 6.59
C ALA A 352 6.92 -17.24 7.16
N ASN A 353 7.08 -18.57 7.07
CA ASN A 353 8.30 -19.29 7.43
C ASN A 353 8.88 -18.85 8.80
N GLY A 354 8.04 -18.89 9.84
CA GLY A 354 8.43 -18.55 11.23
C GLY A 354 8.42 -17.05 11.57
N VAL A 355 8.16 -16.16 10.61
CA VAL A 355 7.93 -14.74 10.90
C VAL A 355 6.55 -14.56 11.53
N PRO A 356 6.40 -13.84 12.65
CA PRO A 356 5.11 -13.56 13.25
C PRO A 356 4.16 -12.88 12.27
N PHE A 357 2.93 -13.40 12.16
CA PHE A 357 1.90 -12.81 11.31
C PHE A 357 0.52 -12.90 11.97
N MET A 358 -0.31 -11.90 11.72
CA MET A 358 -1.72 -11.90 12.11
C MET A 358 -2.59 -11.50 10.91
N THR A 359 -3.59 -12.32 10.63
CA THR A 359 -4.60 -12.05 9.61
C THR A 359 -5.93 -11.75 10.26
N ILE A 360 -6.57 -10.68 9.82
CA ILE A 360 -7.90 -10.24 10.26
C ILE A 360 -8.87 -10.26 9.09
N PHE A 361 -10.17 -10.37 9.39
CA PHE A 361 -11.24 -10.39 8.39
C PHE A 361 -12.08 -9.13 8.51
N THR A 362 -12.03 -8.28 7.49
CA THR A 362 -12.59 -6.93 7.45
C THR A 362 -13.71 -6.78 6.41
N PHE A 363 -14.47 -5.70 6.49
CA PHE A 363 -15.52 -5.38 5.50
C PHE A 363 -15.04 -4.41 4.42
N GLY A 364 -13.79 -4.04 4.45
CA GLY A 364 -13.09 -3.28 3.43
C GLY A 364 -11.60 -3.38 3.67
N GLU A 365 -10.80 -3.46 2.62
CA GLU A 365 -9.35 -3.57 2.68
C GLU A 365 -8.72 -2.31 2.13
N TYR A 366 -7.64 -1.82 2.77
CA TYR A 366 -6.97 -0.58 2.44
C TYR A 366 -5.51 -0.83 2.05
N GLY A 367 -5.07 -0.20 1.00
CA GLY A 367 -3.70 -0.37 0.57
C GLY A 367 -3.24 0.69 -0.43
N SER A 368 -1.96 0.64 -0.72
CA SER A 368 -1.31 1.53 -1.67
C SER A 368 -0.57 0.71 -2.72
N LYS A 369 -0.62 1.18 -3.96
CA LYS A 369 0.33 0.73 -4.99
C LYS A 369 1.50 1.71 -5.06
N GLU A 370 2.67 1.19 -5.38
CA GLU A 370 3.94 1.95 -5.42
C GLU A 370 3.82 3.25 -6.24
N HIS A 371 3.09 3.22 -7.34
CA HIS A 371 2.86 4.39 -8.22
C HIS A 371 1.37 4.76 -8.38
N GLY A 372 0.47 4.09 -7.66
CA GLY A 372 -0.99 4.30 -7.70
C GLY A 372 -1.50 5.20 -6.57
N ALA A 373 -2.79 5.46 -6.53
CA ALA A 373 -3.44 6.13 -5.41
C ALA A 373 -3.55 5.19 -4.20
N ASN A 374 -3.60 5.77 -2.99
CA ASN A 374 -4.14 5.07 -1.83
C ASN A 374 -5.60 4.72 -2.10
N THR A 375 -6.01 3.51 -1.77
CA THR A 375 -7.34 3.01 -2.15
C THR A 375 -7.97 2.17 -1.04
N CYS A 376 -9.29 2.22 -0.99
CA CYS A 376 -10.13 1.35 -0.19
C CYS A 376 -10.99 0.50 -1.13
N GLY A 377 -11.16 -0.77 -0.84
CA GLY A 377 -11.98 -1.67 -1.65
C GLY A 377 -12.54 -2.82 -0.84
N GLY A 378 -13.42 -3.59 -1.44
CA GLY A 378 -13.95 -4.83 -0.87
C GLY A 378 -13.47 -6.05 -1.65
N LEU A 379 -13.56 -7.23 -1.08
CA LEU A 379 -13.12 -8.51 -1.64
C LEU A 379 -11.63 -8.55 -2.02
N MET A 380 -10.81 -7.71 -1.39
CA MET A 380 -9.37 -7.60 -1.64
C MET A 380 -8.55 -8.27 -0.54
N LEU A 381 -7.24 -8.23 -0.71
CA LEU A 381 -6.21 -8.50 0.29
C LEU A 381 -5.36 -7.25 0.44
N SER A 382 -5.03 -6.87 1.66
CA SER A 382 -4.03 -5.87 1.98
C SER A 382 -2.99 -6.51 2.89
N PHE A 383 -1.94 -7.06 2.29
CA PHE A 383 -0.91 -7.82 3.00
C PHE A 383 0.34 -6.98 3.14
N THR A 384 0.72 -6.73 4.38
CA THR A 384 1.81 -5.83 4.72
C THR A 384 2.94 -6.58 5.41
N ALA A 385 4.13 -6.46 4.83
CA ALA A 385 5.39 -6.88 5.42
C ALA A 385 6.11 -5.66 6.01
N ILE A 386 6.56 -5.75 7.26
CA ILE A 386 7.31 -4.70 7.96
C ILE A 386 8.75 -5.19 8.16
N GLY A 387 9.73 -4.39 7.77
CA GLY A 387 11.14 -4.74 7.80
C GLY A 387 11.68 -4.90 9.21
N LYS A 388 12.56 -5.88 9.38
CA LYS A 388 13.20 -6.20 10.66
C LYS A 388 14.37 -5.28 10.99
N TRP A 389 15.09 -4.86 9.96
CA TRP A 389 16.26 -4.03 10.02
C TRP A 389 16.00 -2.68 9.36
N ILE A 390 16.82 -1.67 9.67
CA ILE A 390 17.15 -0.65 8.69
C ILE A 390 17.64 -1.47 7.51
N GLY A 391 16.98 -1.35 6.35
CA GLY A 391 17.55 -1.94 5.15
C GLY A 391 19.02 -1.58 5.23
N GLN A 392 19.91 -2.54 5.14
CA GLN A 392 21.21 -2.18 4.70
C GLN A 392 20.96 -1.54 3.31
N SER A 393 20.64 -0.20 3.31
CA SER A 393 21.42 0.58 2.43
C SER A 393 22.78 -0.05 2.59
N THR A 394 23.38 -0.45 1.55
CA THR A 394 24.81 -0.53 1.55
C THR A 394 25.35 0.85 1.93
N GLU A 395 25.09 1.29 3.18
CA GLU A 395 26.06 1.98 3.94
C GLU A 395 27.17 0.96 4.05
N VAL A 396 27.96 0.94 3.01
CA VAL A 396 29.34 0.60 3.15
C VAL A 396 29.76 1.47 4.32
N ASP A 397 29.86 0.82 5.47
CA ASP A 397 30.32 1.41 6.72
C ASP A 397 31.69 2.03 6.41
N CYS A 398 31.67 3.32 6.02
CA CYS A 398 32.89 4.06 5.68
C CYS A 398 33.82 4.19 6.88
N GLN A 399 33.39 3.74 8.06
CA GLN A 399 34.21 3.73 9.27
C GLN A 399 34.93 2.39 9.54
N ASN A 400 34.54 1.28 8.87
CA ASN A 400 35.16 -0.04 9.06
C ASN A 400 35.64 -0.71 7.77
N MET A 401 35.73 0.01 6.66
CA MET A 401 36.38 -0.53 5.47
C MET A 401 37.86 -0.74 5.75
N THR A 402 38.32 -1.96 5.53
CA THR A 402 39.76 -2.25 5.56
C THR A 402 40.45 -1.42 4.47
N GLN A 403 41.68 -0.97 4.73
CA GLN A 403 42.47 -0.22 3.75
C GLN A 403 42.59 -0.96 2.39
N GLU A 404 42.37 -2.25 2.37
CA GLU A 404 42.40 -3.09 1.18
C GLU A 404 41.11 -3.02 0.33
N GLU A 405 39.94 -2.87 0.97
CA GLU A 405 38.64 -2.68 0.27
C GLU A 405 38.54 -1.26 -0.30
N ASP A 406 39.05 -0.27 0.42
CA ASP A 406 39.13 1.13 -0.05
C ASP A 406 40.13 1.23 -1.21
N LYS A 407 41.23 0.47 -1.18
CA LYS A 407 42.18 0.38 -2.27
C LYS A 407 41.57 -0.30 -3.51
N LYS A 408 40.81 -1.38 -3.33
CA LYS A 408 40.12 -2.09 -4.42
C LYS A 408 39.02 -1.25 -5.08
N ARG A 409 38.39 -0.34 -4.32
CA ARG A 409 37.38 0.60 -4.81
C ARG A 409 38.04 1.78 -5.55
N ARG A 410 39.23 2.22 -5.13
CA ARG A 410 40.06 3.20 -5.82
C ARG A 410 40.72 2.66 -7.10
N GLU A 411 40.84 1.35 -7.23
CA GLU A 411 41.33 0.67 -8.45
C GLU A 411 40.26 0.53 -9.55
N THR A 412 38.96 0.76 -9.24
CA THR A 412 37.89 0.89 -10.23
C THR A 412 37.67 2.37 -10.53
N SER A 413 38.58 3.00 -11.28
CA SER A 413 38.35 4.33 -11.83
C SER A 413 37.02 4.41 -12.55
N MET A 414 36.29 5.52 -12.40
CA MET A 414 35.04 5.73 -13.12
C MET A 414 35.28 5.58 -14.62
N LYS A 415 34.35 4.95 -15.31
CA LYS A 415 34.38 4.69 -16.75
C LYS A 415 33.20 5.36 -17.44
N ASN A 416 33.31 5.62 -18.70
CA ASN A 416 32.20 6.11 -19.51
C ASN A 416 31.29 4.97 -19.95
N LEU A 417 29.97 5.14 -19.86
CA LEU A 417 29.02 4.18 -20.37
C LEU A 417 28.65 4.54 -21.82
N ILE A 418 29.12 3.74 -22.77
CA ILE A 418 28.84 3.94 -24.20
C ILE A 418 28.35 2.62 -24.78
N GLY A 419 27.13 2.59 -25.28
CA GLY A 419 26.55 1.39 -25.90
C GLY A 419 26.42 0.20 -24.95
N TYR A 420 26.01 0.45 -23.70
CA TYR A 420 25.89 -0.54 -22.61
C TYR A 420 27.22 -1.11 -22.09
N GLU A 421 28.35 -0.58 -22.53
CA GLU A 421 29.70 -0.98 -22.10
C GLU A 421 30.40 0.14 -21.34
N TRP A 422 31.04 -0.21 -20.21
CA TRP A 422 31.89 0.69 -19.46
C TRP A 422 33.27 0.78 -20.09
N LYS A 423 33.67 1.97 -20.58
CA LYS A 423 34.90 2.20 -21.34
C LYS A 423 35.78 3.27 -20.72
N GLU A 424 37.08 3.04 -20.76
CA GLU A 424 38.09 4.09 -20.56
C GLU A 424 38.12 5.03 -21.77
N ALA A 425 38.79 6.18 -21.66
CA ALA A 425 39.12 6.99 -22.83
C ALA A 425 40.02 6.22 -23.79
N SER A 426 39.86 6.41 -25.12
CA SER A 426 40.62 5.68 -26.15
C SER A 426 42.12 5.92 -26.06
N ASP A 427 42.54 7.09 -25.55
CA ASP A 427 43.95 7.45 -25.33
C ASP A 427 44.43 7.17 -23.89
N GLY A 428 43.54 6.66 -23.02
CA GLY A 428 43.85 6.34 -21.63
C GLY A 428 44.01 7.53 -20.70
N ASN A 429 43.78 8.77 -21.19
CA ASN A 429 43.90 9.98 -20.38
C ASN A 429 42.76 10.11 -19.37
N LYS A 430 43.07 10.71 -18.20
CA LYS A 430 42.14 10.91 -17.10
C LYS A 430 42.17 12.35 -16.58
N ILE A 431 41.04 12.80 -16.05
CA ILE A 431 40.89 14.07 -15.35
C ILE A 431 40.77 13.77 -13.85
N GLU A 432 41.56 14.46 -13.05
CA GLU A 432 41.44 14.38 -11.60
C GLU A 432 40.24 15.22 -11.15
N VAL A 433 39.38 14.63 -10.31
CA VAL A 433 38.26 15.30 -9.64
C VAL A 433 38.69 15.58 -8.20
N VAL A 434 38.86 16.85 -7.87
CA VAL A 434 39.34 17.28 -6.54
C VAL A 434 38.25 18.04 -5.78
N ASN A 435 38.23 17.90 -4.47
CA ASN A 435 37.39 18.68 -3.60
C ASN A 435 37.88 20.13 -3.58
N PRO A 436 37.09 21.11 -4.03
CA PRO A 436 37.54 22.50 -4.12
C PRO A 436 37.76 23.18 -2.75
N ALA A 437 37.21 22.61 -1.66
CA ALA A 437 37.38 23.16 -0.30
C ALA A 437 38.62 22.61 0.40
N THR A 438 38.98 21.31 0.13
CA THR A 438 40.10 20.64 0.81
C THR A 438 41.29 20.36 -0.11
N SER A 439 41.11 20.47 -1.43
CA SER A 439 42.07 20.06 -2.47
C SER A 439 42.44 18.59 -2.46
N GLU A 440 41.67 17.77 -1.77
CA GLU A 440 41.84 16.31 -1.77
C GLU A 440 41.31 15.70 -3.05
N LEU A 441 42.00 14.68 -3.58
CA LEU A 441 41.56 13.91 -4.73
C LEU A 441 40.36 13.05 -4.32
N ILE A 442 39.22 13.24 -5.02
CA ILE A 442 38.01 12.44 -4.83
C ILE A 442 38.10 11.19 -5.70
N ASP A 443 38.32 11.36 -7.01
CA ASP A 443 38.40 10.28 -8.00
C ASP A 443 39.06 10.76 -9.30
N THR A 444 39.16 9.88 -10.30
CA THR A 444 39.55 10.24 -11.66
C THR A 444 38.50 9.79 -12.65
N VAL A 445 38.21 10.59 -13.67
CA VAL A 445 37.29 10.28 -14.77
C VAL A 445 38.05 10.23 -16.10
N PRO A 446 37.61 9.40 -17.08
CA PRO A 446 38.22 9.37 -18.40
C PRO A 446 38.13 10.73 -19.08
N ASN A 447 39.24 11.23 -19.62
CA ASN A 447 39.28 12.41 -20.47
C ASN A 447 39.07 11.98 -21.92
N VAL A 448 37.81 11.85 -22.32
CA VAL A 448 37.43 11.29 -23.64
C VAL A 448 37.93 12.14 -24.79
N THR A 449 38.34 11.47 -25.87
CA THR A 449 38.74 12.10 -27.11
C THR A 449 37.51 12.51 -27.94
N GLU A 450 37.72 13.35 -29.00
CA GLU A 450 36.68 13.68 -29.96
C GLU A 450 36.11 12.42 -30.63
N GLU A 451 36.95 11.42 -30.92
CA GLU A 451 36.55 10.15 -31.51
C GLU A 451 35.61 9.36 -30.56
N ASP A 452 35.89 9.34 -29.26
CA ASP A 452 35.05 8.70 -28.25
C ASP A 452 33.68 9.38 -28.15
N VAL A 453 33.65 10.72 -28.20
CA VAL A 453 32.39 11.50 -28.22
C VAL A 453 31.57 11.21 -29.48
N ASN A 454 32.21 11.23 -30.67
CA ASN A 454 31.52 10.92 -31.92
C ASN A 454 30.93 9.50 -31.88
N LYS A 455 31.67 8.54 -31.34
CA LYS A 455 31.19 7.17 -31.20
C LYS A 455 30.01 7.06 -30.22
N ALA A 456 30.02 7.80 -29.12
CA ALA A 456 28.91 7.86 -28.18
C ALA A 456 27.65 8.44 -28.85
N VAL A 457 27.79 9.48 -29.64
CA VAL A 457 26.68 10.10 -30.39
C VAL A 457 26.11 9.13 -31.45
N GLU A 458 26.94 8.45 -32.23
CA GLU A 458 26.50 7.45 -33.20
C GLU A 458 25.67 6.34 -32.55
N VAL A 459 26.14 5.81 -31.43
CA VAL A 459 25.42 4.77 -30.67
C VAL A 459 24.10 5.31 -30.11
N ALA A 460 24.10 6.52 -29.56
CA ALA A 460 22.89 7.16 -29.04
C ALA A 460 21.84 7.40 -30.14
N GLU A 461 22.26 7.80 -31.37
CA GLU A 461 21.37 7.99 -32.50
C GLU A 461 20.67 6.70 -32.93
N ILE A 462 21.41 5.58 -32.94
CA ILE A 462 20.84 4.26 -33.25
C ILE A 462 19.83 3.83 -32.19
N GLU A 463 20.19 3.97 -30.93
CA GLU A 463 19.35 3.54 -29.79
C GLU A 463 18.13 4.46 -29.60
N GLN A 464 18.25 5.76 -29.93
CA GLN A 464 17.15 6.70 -29.88
C GLN A 464 16.01 6.30 -30.81
N LYS A 465 16.31 5.78 -32.02
CA LYS A 465 15.30 5.29 -32.95
C LYS A 465 14.51 4.12 -32.35
N LYS A 466 15.19 3.16 -31.72
CA LYS A 466 14.55 2.05 -31.02
C LYS A 466 13.74 2.52 -29.83
N TRP A 467 14.28 3.49 -29.07
CA TRP A 467 13.59 4.08 -27.92
C TRP A 467 12.31 4.82 -28.33
N ALA A 468 12.30 5.47 -29.49
CA ALA A 468 11.12 6.17 -30.02
C ALA A 468 9.96 5.22 -30.35
N GLU A 469 10.26 3.97 -30.73
CA GLU A 469 9.26 2.93 -31.01
C GLU A 469 8.65 2.32 -29.74
N VAL A 470 9.31 2.46 -28.58
CA VAL A 470 8.77 1.96 -27.30
C VAL A 470 7.55 2.80 -26.90
N PRO A 471 6.41 2.17 -26.56
CA PRO A 471 5.22 2.86 -26.10
C PRO A 471 5.51 3.86 -24.98
N ILE A 472 4.80 4.99 -24.96
CA ILE A 472 5.08 6.09 -24.03
C ILE A 472 4.98 5.66 -22.56
N HIS A 473 4.03 4.78 -22.23
CA HIS A 473 3.86 4.27 -20.88
C HIS A 473 5.04 3.37 -20.44
N GLU A 474 5.56 2.52 -21.32
CA GLU A 474 6.74 1.69 -21.02
C GLU A 474 8.01 2.54 -20.84
N ARG A 475 8.16 3.61 -21.63
CA ARG A 475 9.23 4.59 -21.44
C ARG A 475 9.09 5.29 -20.09
N ALA A 476 7.86 5.68 -19.73
CA ALA A 476 7.55 6.30 -18.45
C ALA A 476 7.93 5.39 -17.28
N ASP A 477 7.61 4.09 -17.33
CA ASP A 477 7.93 3.13 -16.26
C ASP A 477 9.44 2.99 -16.04
N LYS A 478 10.23 2.99 -17.12
CA LYS A 478 11.69 2.97 -17.01
C LYS A 478 12.25 4.24 -16.38
N LEU A 479 11.67 5.40 -16.73
CA LEU A 479 12.07 6.68 -16.13
C LEU A 479 11.62 6.82 -14.68
N TYR A 480 10.49 6.25 -14.29
CA TYR A 480 10.11 6.17 -12.87
C TYR A 480 11.10 5.34 -12.05
N LYS A 481 11.53 4.17 -12.56
CA LYS A 481 12.59 3.38 -11.92
C LYS A 481 13.89 4.16 -11.75
N PHE A 482 14.25 4.97 -12.74
CA PHE A 482 15.40 5.86 -12.64
C PHE A 482 15.24 6.89 -11.50
N VAL A 483 14.04 7.49 -11.38
CA VAL A 483 13.72 8.44 -10.30
C VAL A 483 13.79 7.77 -8.93
N ASP A 484 13.31 6.54 -8.83
CA ASP A 484 13.35 5.78 -7.56
C ASP A 484 14.79 5.46 -7.15
N LEU A 485 15.65 5.11 -8.11
CA LEU A 485 17.09 4.93 -7.86
C LEU A 485 17.78 6.21 -7.39
N ILE A 486 17.38 7.38 -7.90
CA ILE A 486 17.87 8.68 -7.39
C ILE A 486 17.43 8.88 -5.94
N GLU A 487 16.17 8.60 -5.61
CA GLU A 487 15.66 8.73 -4.24
C GLU A 487 16.36 7.77 -3.28
N GLU A 488 16.58 6.53 -3.68
CA GLU A 488 17.32 5.52 -2.90
C GLU A 488 18.76 5.96 -2.61
N ASN A 489 19.38 6.69 -3.53
CA ASN A 489 20.77 7.15 -3.44
C ASN A 489 20.92 8.62 -3.08
N LYS A 490 19.85 9.32 -2.69
CA LYS A 490 19.82 10.78 -2.55
C LYS A 490 20.89 11.34 -1.62
N GLU A 491 21.14 10.72 -0.49
CA GLU A 491 22.13 11.20 0.47
C GLU A 491 23.55 11.01 -0.07
N ARG A 492 23.86 9.84 -0.64
CA ARG A 492 25.15 9.58 -1.28
C ARG A 492 25.42 10.56 -2.43
N LEU A 493 24.41 10.82 -3.28
CA LEU A 493 24.52 11.76 -4.39
C LEU A 493 24.71 13.20 -3.88
N ALA A 494 24.02 13.60 -2.82
CA ALA A 494 24.18 14.92 -2.22
C ALA A 494 25.57 15.10 -1.60
N GLN A 495 26.10 14.10 -0.91
CA GLN A 495 27.47 14.14 -0.36
C GLN A 495 28.52 14.22 -1.47
N LEU A 496 28.36 13.43 -2.54
CA LEU A 496 29.26 13.48 -3.69
C LEU A 496 29.21 14.87 -4.35
N LEU A 497 28.00 15.39 -4.59
CA LEU A 497 27.81 16.73 -5.17
C LEU A 497 28.45 17.83 -4.30
N THR A 498 28.34 17.73 -2.97
CA THR A 498 29.03 18.64 -2.04
C THR A 498 30.55 18.51 -2.15
N ALA A 499 31.07 17.29 -2.20
CA ALA A 499 32.50 17.03 -2.31
C ALA A 499 33.09 17.60 -3.61
N GLU A 500 32.43 17.36 -4.76
CA GLU A 500 32.91 17.79 -6.07
C GLU A 500 32.75 19.28 -6.35
N THR A 501 31.72 19.94 -5.78
CA THR A 501 31.39 21.34 -6.12
C THR A 501 31.68 22.33 -4.99
N GLY A 502 31.93 21.85 -3.77
CA GLY A 502 32.10 22.67 -2.60
C GLY A 502 30.85 23.34 -2.06
N LYS A 503 29.66 23.06 -2.62
CA LYS A 503 28.40 23.65 -2.14
C LYS A 503 27.96 23.07 -0.79
N PRO A 504 27.19 23.81 0.03
CA PRO A 504 26.64 23.28 1.26
C PRO A 504 25.76 22.06 1.05
N ILE A 505 25.90 21.06 1.91
CA ILE A 505 25.13 19.79 1.81
C ILE A 505 23.60 20.02 1.79
N LYS A 506 23.11 21.07 2.45
CA LYS A 506 21.67 21.44 2.41
C LYS A 506 21.21 21.79 0.99
N GLU A 507 22.03 22.52 0.25
CA GLU A 507 21.74 22.89 -1.14
C GLU A 507 21.84 21.68 -2.07
N ALA A 508 22.87 20.85 -1.89
CA ALA A 508 23.03 19.61 -2.64
C ALA A 508 21.83 18.67 -2.46
N ARG A 509 21.34 18.48 -1.23
CA ARG A 509 20.11 17.72 -0.96
C ARG A 509 18.88 18.30 -1.68
N GLY A 510 18.77 19.64 -1.72
CA GLY A 510 17.71 20.33 -2.45
C GLY A 510 17.78 20.09 -3.96
N GLU A 511 18.97 20.11 -4.55
CA GLU A 511 19.15 19.82 -5.98
C GLU A 511 18.77 18.38 -6.34
N ILE A 512 19.22 17.39 -5.57
CA ILE A 512 18.85 16.00 -5.80
C ILE A 512 17.33 15.81 -5.67
N ALA A 513 16.68 16.44 -4.69
CA ALA A 513 15.22 16.40 -4.55
C ALA A 513 14.50 17.03 -5.77
N ASN A 514 15.03 18.13 -6.32
CA ASN A 514 14.47 18.81 -7.50
C ASN A 514 14.56 17.95 -8.77
N VAL A 515 15.61 17.15 -8.94
CA VAL A 515 15.71 16.19 -10.07
C VAL A 515 14.51 15.27 -10.08
N ARG A 516 14.15 14.70 -8.93
CA ARG A 516 12.98 13.83 -8.80
C ARG A 516 11.69 14.53 -9.20
N ILE A 517 11.46 15.74 -8.72
CA ILE A 517 10.25 16.52 -9.02
C ILE A 517 10.19 16.85 -10.50
N GLY A 518 11.29 17.33 -11.07
CA GLY A 518 11.37 17.72 -12.49
C GLY A 518 11.15 16.54 -13.45
N VAL A 519 11.84 15.43 -13.23
CA VAL A 519 11.70 14.24 -14.10
C VAL A 519 10.27 13.70 -14.06
N LYS A 520 9.64 13.61 -12.87
CA LYS A 520 8.22 13.19 -12.77
C LYS A 520 7.29 14.13 -13.52
N ALA A 521 7.49 15.44 -13.41
CA ALA A 521 6.67 16.42 -14.11
C ALA A 521 6.78 16.27 -15.64
N PHE A 522 7.99 16.02 -16.16
CA PHE A 522 8.20 15.77 -17.60
C PHE A 522 7.59 14.44 -18.07
N ILE A 523 7.68 13.38 -17.28
CA ILE A 523 7.04 12.09 -17.59
C ILE A 523 5.52 12.27 -17.72
N GLU A 524 4.91 12.93 -16.73
CA GLU A 524 3.46 13.18 -16.75
C GLU A 524 3.06 14.05 -17.94
N ARG A 525 3.82 15.09 -18.25
CA ARG A 525 3.55 15.92 -19.44
C ARG A 525 3.66 15.12 -20.73
N ALA A 526 4.66 14.27 -20.86
CA ALA A 526 4.87 13.45 -22.06
C ALA A 526 3.70 12.50 -22.33
N LYS A 527 3.07 11.94 -21.30
CA LYS A 527 1.89 11.07 -21.44
C LYS A 527 0.67 11.78 -22.03
N HIS A 528 0.65 13.12 -22.03
CA HIS A 528 -0.46 13.94 -22.51
C HIS A 528 -0.16 14.65 -23.83
N LEU A 529 0.85 14.21 -24.58
CA LEU A 529 1.14 14.72 -25.91
C LEU A 529 0.27 14.00 -26.97
N TYR A 530 -0.97 14.48 -27.13
CA TYR A 530 -1.95 13.89 -28.05
C TYR A 530 -2.01 14.58 -29.43
N GLY A 531 -1.13 15.55 -29.70
CA GLY A 531 -1.26 16.42 -30.84
C GLY A 531 -2.32 17.52 -30.63
N GLU A 532 -2.42 18.44 -31.57
CA GLU A 532 -3.41 19.53 -31.56
C GLU A 532 -4.37 19.35 -32.75
N SER A 533 -5.68 19.48 -32.49
CA SER A 533 -6.68 19.61 -33.52
C SER A 533 -6.80 21.08 -33.90
N ILE A 534 -6.36 21.43 -35.11
CA ILE A 534 -6.51 22.79 -35.63
C ILE A 534 -7.86 22.85 -36.36
N PRO A 535 -8.82 23.71 -35.92
CA PRO A 535 -10.09 23.87 -36.64
C PRO A 535 -9.84 24.32 -38.08
N ALA A 536 -10.56 23.72 -39.04
CA ALA A 536 -10.51 24.14 -40.42
C ALA A 536 -10.94 25.62 -40.53
N GLY A 537 -10.25 26.40 -41.36
CA GLY A 537 -10.61 27.78 -41.63
C GLY A 537 -11.99 27.91 -42.24
N GLN A 538 -12.59 29.10 -42.19
CA GLN A 538 -13.96 29.40 -42.68
C GLN A 538 -14.19 29.19 -44.18
N GLU A 539 -13.20 28.87 -45.00
CA GLU A 539 -13.34 28.61 -46.41
C GLU A 539 -13.42 27.12 -46.71
N ALA A 540 -14.51 26.72 -47.37
CA ALA A 540 -14.72 25.33 -47.81
C ALA A 540 -13.59 24.89 -48.78
N GLY A 541 -12.87 23.83 -48.41
CA GLY A 541 -11.80 23.22 -49.22
C GLY A 541 -10.38 23.35 -48.68
N GLN A 542 -10.16 23.95 -47.51
CA GLN A 542 -8.86 23.93 -46.81
C GLN A 542 -8.86 22.91 -45.67
N GLU A 543 -8.73 21.63 -46.01
CA GLU A 543 -8.28 20.62 -45.08
C GLU A 543 -6.75 20.72 -44.95
N LYS A 544 -6.28 21.18 -43.80
CA LYS A 544 -4.87 21.04 -43.43
C LYS A 544 -4.74 19.80 -42.54
N THR A 545 -4.09 18.79 -43.08
CA THR A 545 -3.63 17.60 -42.34
C THR A 545 -2.58 17.96 -41.31
#